data_e778816a7272243af21e616e5cf91b3e
#
_entry.id   e778816a7272243af21e616e5cf91b3e
#
_cell.length_a   1.000
_cell.length_b   1.000
_cell.length_c   1.000
_cell.angle_alpha   90.00
_cell.angle_beta   90.00
_cell.angle_gamma   90.00
#
_symmetry.space_group_name_H-M   'P 1'
#
loop_
_entity.id
_entity.type
_entity.pdbx_description
1 polymer ?
#
loop_
_entity_poly.entity_id
_entity_poly.type
_entity_poly.pdbx_seq_one_letter_code
_entity_poly.pdbx_strand_id
1 'polypeptide(L)'
;MARHKQLQTEEQGEPEMEISSMIDCCFLLLIYFLVATSLVSEKKLDISIPSSDSSSSSAKAPVDPGRINVKADGSIMWNDDLPVGEAYNPEAEPGTSEYRSQRSLEQLVEQLKELKQLAQSVGEEPKVMLAGAPSTPHQRIVDVMAALATAGIRSVGISTAEE
;
A
#
# COMPACT_ATOMS: atom_id res chain seq x y z
N MET A 1 -10.51 -87.88 -29.92
CA MET A 1 -10.61 -87.31 -28.56
C MET A 1 -10.10 -85.87 -28.63
N ALA A 2 -11.01 -84.92 -28.83
CA ALA A 2 -10.66 -83.48 -28.89
C ALA A 2 -11.00 -82.82 -27.56
N ARG A 3 -9.99 -82.29 -26.90
CA ARG A 3 -10.10 -81.62 -25.58
C ARG A 3 -10.36 -80.17 -25.85
N HIS A 4 -11.58 -79.71 -25.61
CA HIS A 4 -11.93 -78.30 -25.60
C HIS A 4 -11.28 -77.63 -24.38
N LYS A 5 -10.39 -76.68 -24.66
CA LYS A 5 -9.82 -75.79 -23.67
C LYS A 5 -10.77 -74.59 -23.57
N GLN A 6 -11.53 -74.49 -22.50
CA GLN A 6 -12.29 -73.30 -22.19
C GLN A 6 -11.34 -72.15 -21.85
N LEU A 7 -11.38 -71.11 -22.63
CA LEU A 7 -10.80 -69.81 -22.32
C LEU A 7 -11.71 -69.15 -21.27
N GLN A 8 -11.19 -69.04 -20.07
CA GLN A 8 -11.79 -68.17 -19.06
C GLN A 8 -11.50 -66.75 -19.50
N THR A 9 -12.54 -66.02 -19.84
CA THR A 9 -12.54 -64.54 -19.99
C THR A 9 -12.45 -63.99 -18.59
N GLU A 10 -11.30 -63.49 -18.21
CA GLU A 10 -11.17 -62.61 -17.02
C GLU A 10 -11.99 -61.38 -17.31
N GLU A 11 -13.11 -61.22 -16.62
CA GLU A 11 -13.80 -59.94 -16.49
C GLU A 11 -12.80 -58.96 -15.83
N GLN A 12 -12.20 -58.11 -16.65
CA GLN A 12 -11.52 -56.91 -16.15
C GLN A 12 -12.60 -56.08 -15.47
N GLY A 13 -12.63 -56.15 -14.14
CA GLY A 13 -13.43 -55.25 -13.34
C GLY A 13 -13.10 -53.82 -13.73
N GLU A 14 -14.10 -53.06 -14.10
CA GLU A 14 -13.98 -51.61 -14.32
C GLU A 14 -13.26 -51.01 -13.11
N PRO A 15 -12.26 -50.13 -13.31
CA PRO A 15 -11.64 -49.49 -12.17
C PRO A 15 -12.68 -48.69 -11.41
N GLU A 16 -13.06 -49.19 -10.24
CA GLU A 16 -13.85 -48.41 -9.29
C GLU A 16 -13.04 -47.16 -8.95
N MET A 17 -13.44 -46.06 -9.59
CA MET A 17 -12.85 -44.78 -9.35
C MET A 17 -13.16 -44.39 -7.90
N GLU A 18 -12.18 -44.41 -7.03
CA GLU A 18 -12.37 -44.06 -5.61
C GLU A 18 -12.74 -42.58 -5.50
N ILE A 19 -14.02 -42.30 -5.50
CA ILE A 19 -14.66 -40.99 -5.32
C ILE A 19 -14.14 -40.34 -4.03
N SER A 20 -13.80 -41.14 -3.04
CA SER A 20 -13.21 -40.72 -1.77
C SER A 20 -11.93 -39.93 -1.93
N SER A 21 -11.01 -40.34 -2.83
CA SER A 21 -9.77 -39.64 -3.11
C SER A 21 -9.99 -38.30 -3.83
N MET A 22 -11.00 -38.22 -4.70
CA MET A 22 -11.35 -36.97 -5.37
C MET A 22 -11.96 -35.93 -4.40
N ILE A 23 -12.78 -36.38 -3.46
CA ILE A 23 -13.37 -35.52 -2.42
C ILE A 23 -12.27 -34.98 -1.51
N ASP A 24 -11.29 -35.78 -1.12
CA ASP A 24 -10.18 -35.32 -0.29
C ASP A 24 -9.34 -34.24 -0.98
N CYS A 25 -9.06 -34.44 -2.26
CA CYS A 25 -8.33 -33.45 -3.06
C CYS A 25 -9.09 -32.12 -3.17
N CYS A 26 -10.41 -32.16 -3.38
CA CYS A 26 -11.26 -30.97 -3.40
C CYS A 26 -11.28 -30.29 -2.03
N PHE A 27 -11.33 -31.06 -0.95
CA PHE A 27 -11.35 -30.54 0.41
C PHE A 27 -10.03 -29.85 0.77
N LEU A 28 -8.91 -30.42 0.40
CA LEU A 28 -7.59 -29.81 0.60
C LEU A 28 -7.44 -28.51 -0.19
N LEU A 29 -7.95 -28.46 -1.44
CA LEU A 29 -7.96 -27.24 -2.23
C LEU A 29 -8.82 -26.14 -1.58
N LEU A 30 -10.01 -26.51 -1.07
CA LEU A 30 -10.88 -25.56 -0.38
C LEU A 30 -10.22 -24.98 0.88
N ILE A 31 -9.58 -25.83 1.70
CA ILE A 31 -8.86 -25.38 2.90
C ILE A 31 -7.68 -24.49 2.50
N TYR A 32 -6.95 -24.86 1.46
CA TYR A 32 -5.85 -24.06 0.96
C TYR A 32 -6.32 -22.65 0.53
N PHE A 33 -7.39 -22.56 -0.25
CA PHE A 33 -7.94 -21.26 -0.64
C PHE A 33 -8.46 -20.47 0.55
N LEU A 34 -9.10 -21.11 1.51
CA LEU A 34 -9.63 -20.46 2.71
C LEU A 34 -8.49 -19.87 3.55
N VAL A 35 -7.39 -20.60 3.72
CA VAL A 35 -6.20 -20.12 4.43
C VAL A 35 -5.48 -19.04 3.62
N ALA A 36 -5.33 -19.22 2.31
CA ALA A 36 -4.67 -18.25 1.43
C ALA A 36 -5.43 -16.90 1.40
N THR A 37 -6.77 -16.93 1.34
CA THR A 37 -7.58 -15.70 1.41
C THR A 37 -7.56 -15.04 2.78
N SER A 38 -7.41 -15.82 3.85
CA SER A 38 -7.28 -15.28 5.21
C SER A 38 -5.93 -14.57 5.45
N LEU A 39 -4.89 -14.92 4.69
CA LEU A 39 -3.58 -14.27 4.77
C LEU A 39 -3.53 -12.95 4.00
N VAL A 40 -4.43 -12.74 3.04
CA VAL A 40 -4.61 -11.45 2.38
C VAL A 40 -5.43 -10.56 3.31
N SER A 41 -4.78 -10.07 4.36
CA SER A 41 -5.32 -8.99 5.18
C SER A 41 -5.31 -7.73 4.32
N GLU A 42 -6.41 -7.49 3.61
CA GLU A 42 -6.64 -6.17 3.03
C GLU A 42 -6.63 -5.17 4.18
N LYS A 43 -5.52 -4.43 4.30
CA LYS A 43 -5.55 -3.17 5.03
C LYS A 43 -6.54 -2.29 4.28
N LYS A 44 -7.81 -2.35 4.64
CA LYS A 44 -8.77 -1.32 4.29
C LYS A 44 -8.18 -0.03 4.82
N LEU A 45 -7.64 0.77 3.91
CA LEU A 45 -7.48 2.19 4.17
C LEU A 45 -8.90 2.72 4.37
N ASP A 46 -9.26 3.00 5.61
CA ASP A 46 -10.44 3.79 5.94
C ASP A 46 -10.16 5.20 5.43
N ILE A 47 -10.43 5.40 4.13
CA ILE A 47 -10.47 6.74 3.54
C ILE A 47 -11.77 7.34 4.04
N SER A 48 -11.69 7.97 5.19
CA SER A 48 -12.74 8.84 5.68
C SER A 48 -12.75 10.05 4.75
N ILE A 49 -13.58 10.00 3.70
CA ILE A 49 -13.88 11.18 2.90
C ILE A 49 -14.65 12.10 3.84
N PRO A 50 -14.13 13.28 4.19
CA PRO A 50 -14.91 14.24 4.94
C PRO A 50 -16.07 14.69 4.06
N SER A 51 -17.25 14.11 4.27
CA SER A 51 -18.49 14.69 3.78
C SER A 51 -18.67 16.00 4.55
N SER A 52 -18.81 17.09 3.82
CA SER A 52 -19.10 18.43 4.33
C SER A 52 -20.53 18.49 4.89
N ASP A 53 -20.78 17.78 5.98
CA ASP A 53 -21.97 17.97 6.80
C ASP A 53 -21.54 18.45 8.18
N SER A 54 -21.66 19.76 8.32
CA SER A 54 -21.58 20.50 9.57
C SER A 54 -22.69 20.05 10.51
N SER A 55 -22.36 19.19 11.46
CA SER A 55 -23.13 19.01 12.69
C SER A 55 -22.22 19.18 13.88
N SER A 56 -22.42 20.31 14.54
CA SER A 56 -21.82 20.77 15.77
C SER A 56 -21.97 19.76 16.90
N SER A 57 -20.87 19.11 17.28
CA SER A 57 -20.66 18.64 18.62
C SER A 57 -19.30 19.15 19.08
N SER A 58 -19.23 19.73 20.27
CA SER A 58 -18.06 20.37 20.89
C SER A 58 -16.96 19.33 21.20
N ALA A 59 -16.33 18.84 20.17
CA ALA A 59 -15.11 18.08 20.19
C ALA A 59 -14.02 18.99 19.62
N LYS A 60 -12.88 19.03 20.31
CA LYS A 60 -11.63 19.64 19.91
C LYS A 60 -11.44 19.48 18.40
N ALA A 61 -11.27 20.58 17.66
CA ALA A 61 -11.21 20.57 16.20
C ALA A 61 -10.22 19.49 15.71
N PRO A 62 -10.64 18.60 14.80
CA PRO A 62 -9.74 17.58 14.27
C PRO A 62 -8.57 18.25 13.57
N VAL A 63 -7.38 17.67 13.71
CA VAL A 63 -6.18 18.16 13.01
C VAL A 63 -6.33 17.83 11.54
N ASP A 64 -6.27 18.85 10.69
CA ASP A 64 -6.31 18.65 9.25
C ASP A 64 -5.15 17.74 8.80
N PRO A 65 -5.40 16.80 7.90
CA PRO A 65 -4.34 15.94 7.38
C PRO A 65 -3.33 16.80 6.59
N GLY A 66 -2.04 16.58 6.85
CA GLY A 66 -0.99 17.20 6.05
C GLY A 66 -1.09 16.74 4.59
N ARG A 67 -0.90 17.65 3.65
CA ARG A 67 -0.91 17.33 2.22
C ARG A 67 0.47 17.52 1.62
N ILE A 68 0.95 16.49 0.94
CA ILE A 68 2.19 16.54 0.18
C ILE A 68 1.84 16.35 -1.29
N ASN A 69 2.14 17.33 -2.11
CA ASN A 69 1.95 17.25 -3.56
C ASN A 69 3.29 17.24 -4.26
N VAL A 70 3.56 16.18 -5.04
CA VAL A 70 4.78 16.04 -5.83
C VAL A 70 4.45 16.29 -7.29
N LYS A 71 4.99 17.37 -7.83
CA LYS A 71 4.77 17.78 -9.21
C LYS A 71 5.57 16.96 -10.22
N ALA A 72 5.23 17.10 -11.49
CA ALA A 72 5.89 16.44 -12.60
C ALA A 72 7.39 16.75 -12.72
N ASP A 73 7.81 17.96 -12.32
CA ASP A 73 9.20 18.39 -12.27
C ASP A 73 9.99 17.87 -11.06
N GLY A 74 9.34 17.09 -10.18
CA GLY A 74 9.93 16.58 -8.96
C GLY A 74 9.93 17.57 -7.79
N SER A 75 9.34 18.76 -7.93
CA SER A 75 9.17 19.69 -6.81
C SER A 75 8.12 19.18 -5.84
N ILE A 76 8.36 19.41 -4.54
CA ILE A 76 7.48 18.96 -3.47
C ILE A 76 6.83 20.18 -2.84
N MET A 77 5.50 20.14 -2.71
CA MET A 77 4.72 21.19 -2.06
C MET A 77 4.09 20.63 -0.79
N TRP A 78 4.17 21.39 0.29
CA TRP A 78 3.50 21.11 1.55
C TRP A 78 2.25 21.96 1.66
N ASN A 79 1.10 21.33 1.89
CA ASN A 79 -0.22 21.95 1.97
C ASN A 79 -0.54 22.87 0.77
N ASP A 80 -0.05 22.48 -0.42
CA ASP A 80 -0.24 23.16 -1.71
C ASP A 80 0.41 24.56 -1.84
N ASP A 81 0.88 25.17 -0.76
CA ASP A 81 1.39 26.54 -0.74
C ASP A 81 2.90 26.63 -0.54
N LEU A 82 3.49 25.72 0.22
CA LEU A 82 4.88 25.83 0.64
C LEU A 82 5.78 24.87 -0.15
N PRO A 83 6.70 25.38 -1.00
CA PRO A 83 7.69 24.51 -1.62
C PRO A 83 8.67 24.01 -0.56
N VAL A 84 8.91 22.69 -0.55
CA VAL A 84 9.75 22.04 0.46
C VAL A 84 10.87 21.28 -0.20
N GLY A 85 12.09 21.53 0.25
CA GLY A 85 13.29 20.89 -0.26
C GLY A 85 13.92 21.62 -1.45
N GLU A 86 15.06 21.11 -1.87
CA GLU A 86 15.79 21.64 -3.02
C GLU A 86 15.18 21.17 -4.33
N ALA A 87 15.45 21.92 -5.40
CA ALA A 87 15.06 21.57 -6.75
C ALA A 87 15.59 20.18 -7.11
N TYR A 88 14.74 19.37 -7.74
CA TYR A 88 15.13 18.05 -8.16
C TYR A 88 16.00 18.08 -9.41
N ASN A 89 17.21 17.58 -9.29
CA ASN A 89 18.12 17.38 -10.41
C ASN A 89 18.26 15.87 -10.70
N PRO A 90 17.67 15.36 -11.79
CA PRO A 90 17.76 13.93 -12.14
C PRO A 90 19.17 13.49 -12.56
N GLU A 91 20.03 14.45 -12.93
CA GLU A 91 21.40 14.20 -13.39
C GLU A 91 22.44 14.29 -12.26
N ALA A 92 22.02 14.58 -11.04
CA ALA A 92 22.93 14.65 -9.90
C ALA A 92 23.62 13.30 -9.66
N GLU A 93 24.95 13.32 -9.62
CA GLU A 93 25.75 12.10 -9.45
C GLU A 93 25.60 11.53 -8.03
N PRO A 94 25.38 10.20 -7.89
CA PRO A 94 25.30 9.53 -6.60
C PRO A 94 26.57 9.78 -5.76
N GLY A 95 26.37 10.22 -4.51
CA GLY A 95 27.46 10.46 -3.57
C GLY A 95 27.90 11.93 -3.46
N THR A 96 27.45 12.81 -4.34
CA THR A 96 27.69 14.26 -4.24
C THR A 96 26.88 14.89 -3.09
N SER A 97 27.26 16.06 -2.64
CA SER A 97 26.53 16.84 -1.65
C SER A 97 25.14 17.21 -2.16
N GLU A 98 25.04 17.63 -3.42
CA GLU A 98 23.77 17.96 -4.09
C GLU A 98 22.81 16.76 -4.12
N TYR A 99 23.31 15.58 -4.50
CA TYR A 99 22.51 14.34 -4.49
C TYR A 99 21.95 13.99 -3.11
N ARG A 100 22.74 14.25 -2.04
CA ARG A 100 22.31 13.99 -0.67
C ARG A 100 21.31 15.03 -0.17
N SER A 101 21.56 16.33 -0.42
CA SER A 101 20.70 17.41 0.07
C SER A 101 19.32 17.36 -0.56
N GLN A 102 19.22 17.13 -1.87
CA GLN A 102 17.91 17.02 -2.53
C GLN A 102 17.09 15.80 -2.03
N ARG A 103 17.74 14.77 -1.50
CA ARG A 103 17.07 13.55 -1.00
C ARG A 103 16.77 13.56 0.49
N SER A 104 17.49 14.33 1.29
CA SER A 104 17.32 14.36 2.74
C SER A 104 15.97 14.94 3.16
N LEU A 105 15.43 15.88 2.37
CA LEU A 105 14.14 16.55 2.60
C LEU A 105 13.99 17.02 4.06
N GLU A 106 15.08 17.60 4.65
CA GLU A 106 15.11 17.97 6.07
C GLU A 106 13.97 18.91 6.45
N GLN A 107 13.65 19.88 5.59
CA GLN A 107 12.54 20.82 5.81
C GLN A 107 11.18 20.07 5.87
N LEU A 108 10.97 19.08 5.00
CA LEU A 108 9.76 18.28 5.03
C LEU A 108 9.69 17.45 6.32
N VAL A 109 10.79 16.85 6.74
CA VAL A 109 10.86 16.08 7.99
C VAL A 109 10.52 16.94 9.19
N GLU A 110 10.95 18.20 9.21
CA GLU A 110 10.62 19.16 10.28
C GLU A 110 9.13 19.46 10.32
N GLN A 111 8.53 19.82 9.17
CA GLN A 111 7.07 20.05 9.07
C GLN A 111 6.25 18.82 9.50
N LEU A 112 6.69 17.63 9.12
CA LEU A 112 6.05 16.38 9.51
C LEU A 112 6.15 16.11 11.01
N LYS A 113 7.26 16.47 11.65
CA LYS A 113 7.42 16.36 13.10
C LYS A 113 6.51 17.35 13.85
N GLU A 114 6.38 18.57 13.35
CA GLU A 114 5.47 19.58 13.89
C GLU A 114 4.01 19.10 13.81
N LEU A 115 3.58 18.59 12.64
CA LEU A 115 2.27 17.98 12.47
C LEU A 115 2.03 16.85 13.47
N LYS A 116 3.03 16.00 13.66
CA LYS A 116 2.94 14.88 14.61
C LYS A 116 2.77 15.36 16.04
N GLN A 117 3.54 16.39 16.46
CA GLN A 117 3.41 16.97 17.81
C GLN A 117 2.02 17.59 18.01
N LEU A 118 1.52 18.30 16.97
CA LEU A 118 0.20 18.89 17.01
C LEU A 118 -0.90 17.81 17.14
N ALA A 119 -0.85 16.77 16.34
CA ALA A 119 -1.79 15.65 16.40
C ALA A 119 -1.75 14.94 17.76
N GLN A 120 -0.56 14.70 18.30
CA GLN A 120 -0.39 14.09 19.62
C GLN A 120 -0.95 14.97 20.75
N SER A 121 -0.84 16.29 20.66
CA SER A 121 -1.40 17.22 21.66
C SER A 121 -2.93 17.16 21.72
N VAL A 122 -3.57 16.77 20.62
CA VAL A 122 -5.02 16.59 20.50
C VAL A 122 -5.45 15.15 20.80
N GLY A 123 -4.50 14.21 20.84
CA GLY A 123 -4.74 12.79 21.06
C GLY A 123 -5.13 12.03 19.77
N GLU A 124 -4.79 12.59 18.61
CA GLU A 124 -5.04 11.98 17.31
C GLU A 124 -3.75 11.43 16.68
N GLU A 125 -3.90 10.46 15.79
CA GLU A 125 -2.78 10.01 14.96
C GLU A 125 -2.59 10.96 13.77
N PRO A 126 -1.33 11.37 13.48
CA PRO A 126 -1.04 12.23 12.34
C PRO A 126 -1.37 11.51 11.03
N LYS A 127 -2.17 12.16 10.20
CA LYS A 127 -2.54 11.66 8.86
C LYS A 127 -1.90 12.54 7.80
N VAL A 128 -1.37 11.92 6.75
CA VAL A 128 -0.77 12.64 5.62
C VAL A 128 -1.32 12.07 4.32
N MET A 129 -1.66 12.97 3.41
CA MET A 129 -2.05 12.63 2.04
C MET A 129 -0.89 12.96 1.10
N LEU A 130 -0.42 11.96 0.37
CA LEU A 130 0.60 12.10 -0.65
C LEU A 130 -0.05 12.04 -2.02
N ALA A 131 0.02 13.12 -2.78
CA ALA A 131 -0.44 13.19 -4.15
C ALA A 131 0.76 13.34 -5.09
N GLY A 132 0.78 12.57 -6.16
CA GLY A 132 1.81 12.65 -7.20
C GLY A 132 1.21 12.78 -8.59
N ALA A 133 1.75 13.66 -9.42
CA ALA A 133 1.38 13.72 -10.83
C ALA A 133 1.79 12.42 -11.56
N PRO A 134 1.10 11.98 -12.62
CA PRO A 134 1.43 10.75 -13.33
C PRO A 134 2.85 10.72 -13.90
N SER A 135 3.39 11.88 -14.22
CA SER A 135 4.76 12.06 -14.75
C SER A 135 5.83 12.30 -13.69
N THR A 136 5.47 12.27 -12.40
CA THR A 136 6.41 12.47 -11.29
C THR A 136 7.51 11.43 -11.29
N PRO A 137 8.79 11.82 -11.12
CA PRO A 137 9.89 10.88 -10.97
C PRO A 137 9.65 9.95 -9.78
N HIS A 138 9.66 8.65 -10.03
CA HIS A 138 9.44 7.62 -8.98
C HIS A 138 10.37 7.80 -7.79
N GLN A 139 11.62 8.21 -8.03
CA GLN A 139 12.60 8.45 -6.98
C GLN A 139 12.12 9.50 -5.97
N ARG A 140 11.43 10.54 -6.42
CA ARG A 140 10.91 11.60 -5.52
C ARG A 140 9.82 11.07 -4.59
N ILE A 141 8.97 10.18 -5.09
CA ILE A 141 7.96 9.51 -4.25
C ILE A 141 8.65 8.68 -3.16
N VAL A 142 9.70 7.95 -3.53
CA VAL A 142 10.49 7.16 -2.56
C VAL A 142 11.16 8.04 -1.52
N ASP A 143 11.71 9.19 -1.91
CA ASP A 143 12.35 10.14 -1.00
C ASP A 143 11.34 10.73 0.00
N VAL A 144 10.13 11.07 -0.46
CA VAL A 144 9.03 11.50 0.42
C VAL A 144 8.60 10.40 1.38
N MET A 145 8.49 9.16 0.91
CA MET A 145 8.16 8.03 1.78
C MET A 145 9.24 7.77 2.84
N ALA A 146 10.52 7.97 2.50
CA ALA A 146 11.62 7.90 3.45
C ALA A 146 11.55 9.03 4.49
N ALA A 147 11.18 10.25 4.09
CA ALA A 147 10.97 11.38 5.00
C ALA A 147 9.81 11.12 5.98
N LEU A 148 8.70 10.58 5.49
CA LEU A 148 7.55 10.17 6.32
C LEU A 148 7.94 9.10 7.35
N ALA A 149 8.71 8.10 6.92
CA ALA A 149 9.22 7.06 7.81
C ALA A 149 10.16 7.64 8.88
N THR A 150 11.02 8.60 8.51
CA THR A 150 11.94 9.28 9.43
C THR A 150 11.18 10.13 10.47
N ALA A 151 10.10 10.79 10.06
CA ALA A 151 9.21 11.50 10.98
C ALA A 151 8.37 10.56 11.85
N GLY A 152 8.29 9.27 11.47
CA GLY A 152 7.54 8.25 12.18
C GLY A 152 6.03 8.39 12.00
N ILE A 153 5.60 8.82 10.82
CA ILE A 153 4.19 8.87 10.42
C ILE A 153 3.85 7.56 9.69
N ARG A 154 2.79 6.90 10.15
CA ARG A 154 2.36 5.58 9.62
C ARG A 154 1.08 5.65 8.81
N SER A 155 0.25 6.65 9.08
CA SER A 155 -1.04 6.82 8.39
C SER A 155 -0.84 7.73 7.17
N VAL A 156 -0.62 7.11 6.00
CA VAL A 156 -0.38 7.81 4.75
C VAL A 156 -1.39 7.34 3.72
N GLY A 157 -2.17 8.29 3.19
CA GLY A 157 -3.02 8.08 2.02
C GLY A 157 -2.25 8.45 0.76
N ILE A 158 -2.44 7.70 -0.31
CA ILE A 158 -1.82 8.01 -1.62
C ILE A 158 -2.93 8.29 -2.61
N SER A 159 -2.79 9.38 -3.34
CA SER A 159 -3.70 9.78 -4.42
C SER A 159 -2.91 10.21 -5.65
N THR A 160 -3.58 10.24 -6.79
CA THR A 160 -3.00 10.83 -8.00
C THR A 160 -3.39 12.32 -8.01
N ALA A 161 -2.44 13.21 -8.21
CA ALA A 161 -2.74 14.62 -8.44
C ALA A 161 -3.35 14.77 -9.85
N GLU A 162 -4.45 15.50 -9.95
CA GLU A 162 -4.95 15.97 -11.24
C GLU A 162 -4.03 17.11 -11.72
N GLU A 163 -3.69 17.09 -13.04
CA GLU A 163 -2.88 18.15 -13.66
C GLU A 163 -3.62 19.48 -13.72
#